data_96b7a171fd899778d8bbdfd8e5412aeb
#
_entry.id   96b7a171fd899778d8bbdfd8e5412aeb
#
_cell.length_a   1.000
_cell.length_b   1.000
_cell.length_c   1.000
_cell.angle_alpha   90.00
_cell.angle_beta   90.00
_cell.angle_gamma   90.00
#
_symmetry.space_group_name_H-M   'P 1'
#
loop_
_entity.id
_entity.type
_entity.pdbx_description
1 polymer ?
#
loop_
_entity_poly.entity_id
_entity_poly.type
_entity_poly.pdbx_seq_one_letter_code
_entity_poly.pdbx_strand_id
1 'polypeptide(L)'
;MKKVLFVINTLGGAGAEKALLELLKRFPENEYEVLLYVLLAQGELIHQVPEQVKILNQSYSDASVLSKKGKHILNRQIFKRLFMRGAIFKNLGYMLKNMAEMLKKGKLYPDKLLWRVMADSAQVIDGHYDMAVAFLEGGSTYYIHDHIR
;
A
#
# COMPACT_ATOMS: atom_id res chain seq x y z
N MET A 1 -18.94 -13.93 10.55
CA MET A 1 -18.43 -13.28 9.33
C MET A 1 -16.91 -13.31 9.35
N LYS A 2 -16.27 -13.78 8.29
CA LYS A 2 -14.81 -13.80 8.18
C LYS A 2 -14.30 -12.42 7.75
N LYS A 3 -13.25 -11.92 8.38
CA LYS A 3 -12.64 -10.63 8.06
C LYS A 3 -11.50 -10.80 7.06
N VAL A 4 -11.63 -10.17 5.89
CA VAL A 4 -10.62 -10.22 4.84
C VAL A 4 -10.08 -8.82 4.61
N LEU A 5 -8.78 -8.64 4.83
CA LEU A 5 -8.08 -7.39 4.57
C LEU A 5 -7.36 -7.45 3.22
N PHE A 6 -7.67 -6.53 2.33
CA PHE A 6 -6.88 -6.27 1.13
C PHE A 6 -5.97 -5.06 1.33
N VAL A 7 -4.71 -5.20 0.97
CA VAL A 7 -3.74 -4.09 0.97
C VAL A 7 -3.19 -3.89 -0.43
N ILE A 8 -3.28 -2.68 -0.94
CA ILE A 8 -2.75 -2.28 -2.24
C ILE A 8 -1.92 -1.00 -2.11
N ASN A 9 -0.99 -0.77 -3.02
CA ASN A 9 -0.11 0.40 -2.96
C ASN A 9 -0.84 1.71 -3.26
N THR A 10 -1.60 1.76 -4.34
CA THR A 10 -2.45 2.89 -4.78
C THR A 10 -3.73 2.36 -5.41
N LEU A 11 -4.74 3.22 -5.60
CA LEU A 11 -5.93 2.92 -6.41
C LEU A 11 -5.97 3.78 -7.67
N GLY A 12 -4.90 3.74 -8.44
CA GLY A 12 -4.83 4.40 -9.74
C GLY A 12 -5.58 3.65 -10.85
N GLY A 13 -5.57 4.21 -12.07
CA GLY A 13 -6.34 3.68 -13.19
C GLY A 13 -5.71 2.48 -13.92
N ALA A 14 -4.73 1.78 -13.34
CA ALA A 14 -4.07 0.64 -13.98
C ALA A 14 -4.87 -0.66 -13.90
N GLY A 15 -4.44 -1.69 -14.63
CA GLY A 15 -5.19 -2.94 -14.77
C GLY A 15 -5.35 -3.73 -13.48
N ALA A 16 -4.35 -3.71 -12.63
CA ALA A 16 -4.39 -4.45 -11.37
C ALA A 16 -5.41 -3.86 -10.38
N GLU A 17 -5.48 -2.54 -10.27
CA GLU A 17 -6.46 -1.86 -9.42
C GLU A 17 -7.89 -2.13 -9.89
N LYS A 18 -8.12 -2.14 -11.20
CA LYS A 18 -9.41 -2.51 -11.78
C LYS A 18 -9.75 -3.98 -11.48
N ALA A 19 -8.77 -4.88 -11.58
CA ALA A 19 -8.97 -6.29 -11.25
C ALA A 19 -9.33 -6.46 -9.75
N LEU A 20 -8.70 -5.70 -8.86
CA LEU A 20 -9.08 -5.68 -7.45
C LEU A 20 -10.54 -5.26 -7.26
N LEU A 21 -10.96 -4.16 -7.89
CA LEU A 21 -12.34 -3.68 -7.78
C LEU A 21 -13.36 -4.72 -8.27
N GLU A 22 -13.08 -5.40 -9.38
CA GLU A 22 -13.93 -6.47 -9.87
C GLU A 22 -13.96 -7.70 -8.94
N LEU A 23 -12.83 -7.99 -8.28
CA LEU A 23 -12.78 -9.02 -7.25
C LEU A 23 -13.63 -8.63 -6.04
N LEU A 24 -13.48 -7.40 -5.53
CA LEU A 24 -14.20 -6.90 -4.36
C LEU A 24 -15.73 -6.95 -4.54
N LYS A 25 -16.24 -6.68 -5.73
CA LYS A 25 -17.69 -6.76 -6.08
C LYS A 25 -18.27 -8.17 -5.94
N ARG A 26 -17.42 -9.20 -5.97
CA ARG A 26 -17.84 -10.61 -5.96
C ARG A 26 -17.86 -11.24 -4.58
N PHE A 27 -17.39 -10.54 -3.55
CA PHE A 27 -17.45 -11.07 -2.19
C PHE A 27 -18.88 -11.05 -1.65
N PRO A 28 -19.40 -12.18 -1.16
CA PRO A 28 -20.70 -12.23 -0.55
C PRO A 28 -20.71 -11.51 0.80
N GLU A 29 -21.55 -10.49 0.93
CA GLU A 29 -21.64 -9.59 2.09
C GLU A 29 -22.08 -10.31 3.37
N ASN A 30 -22.83 -11.39 3.24
CA ASN A 30 -23.32 -12.19 4.35
C ASN A 30 -22.26 -13.12 4.95
N GLU A 31 -21.18 -13.39 4.24
CA GLU A 31 -20.11 -14.30 4.68
C GLU A 31 -18.83 -13.57 5.09
N TYR A 32 -18.52 -12.45 4.44
CA TYR A 32 -17.26 -11.74 4.59
C TYR A 32 -17.45 -10.27 4.95
N GLU A 33 -16.68 -9.82 5.94
CA GLU A 33 -16.39 -8.40 6.17
C GLU A 33 -15.12 -8.05 5.39
N VAL A 34 -15.27 -7.34 4.29
CA VAL A 34 -14.15 -6.98 3.41
C VAL A 34 -13.63 -5.60 3.77
N LEU A 35 -12.32 -5.52 4.03
CA LEU A 35 -11.64 -4.30 4.39
C LEU A 35 -10.56 -4.00 3.35
N LEU A 36 -10.41 -2.73 3.02
CA LEU A 36 -9.42 -2.24 2.06
C LEU A 36 -8.52 -1.20 2.69
N TYR A 37 -7.22 -1.40 2.56
CA TYR A 37 -6.22 -0.40 2.93
C TYR A 37 -5.34 -0.05 1.74
N VAL A 38 -5.29 1.24 1.41
CA VAL A 38 -4.45 1.77 0.33
C VAL A 38 -3.20 2.39 0.95
N LEU A 39 -2.05 1.75 0.77
CA LEU A 39 -0.81 2.08 1.47
C LEU A 39 -0.40 3.54 1.29
N LEU A 40 -0.46 4.08 0.07
CA LEU A 40 -0.11 5.47 -0.23
C LEU A 40 -1.33 6.42 -0.18
N ALA A 41 -2.51 5.91 0.16
CA ALA A 41 -3.73 6.70 0.33
C ALA A 41 -4.04 7.63 -0.85
N GLN A 42 -3.86 7.15 -2.08
CA GLN A 42 -4.09 7.93 -3.30
C GLN A 42 -4.59 7.08 -4.46
N GLY A 43 -5.47 7.67 -5.28
CA GLY A 43 -5.92 7.13 -6.56
C GLY A 43 -7.38 7.44 -6.85
N GLU A 44 -7.70 7.68 -8.12
CA GLU A 44 -9.01 8.09 -8.61
C GLU A 44 -10.08 7.00 -8.52
N LEU A 45 -9.68 5.73 -8.45
CA LEU A 45 -10.63 4.62 -8.41
C LEU A 45 -11.31 4.41 -7.05
N ILE A 46 -11.01 5.23 -6.04
CA ILE A 46 -11.62 5.12 -4.71
C ILE A 46 -13.15 5.19 -4.77
N HIS A 47 -13.70 6.00 -5.69
CA HIS A 47 -15.14 6.16 -5.88
C HIS A 47 -15.84 4.94 -6.53
N GLN A 48 -15.05 3.97 -6.99
CA GLN A 48 -15.55 2.73 -7.59
C GLN A 48 -15.45 1.54 -6.63
N VAL A 49 -14.93 1.76 -5.42
CA VAL A 49 -14.93 0.74 -4.37
C VAL A 49 -16.37 0.45 -3.97
N PRO A 50 -16.78 -0.83 -3.93
CA PRO A 50 -18.13 -1.21 -3.52
C PRO A 50 -18.47 -0.72 -2.11
N GLU A 51 -19.72 -0.31 -1.89
CA GLU A 51 -20.18 0.28 -0.61
C GLU A 51 -20.01 -0.67 0.58
N GLN A 52 -20.12 -1.98 0.35
CA GLN A 52 -19.91 -3.00 1.39
C GLN A 52 -18.44 -3.14 1.84
N VAL A 53 -17.49 -2.56 1.09
CA VAL A 53 -16.06 -2.63 1.42
C VAL A 53 -15.68 -1.48 2.34
N LYS A 54 -15.19 -1.81 3.53
CA LYS A 54 -14.75 -0.81 4.51
C LYS A 54 -13.34 -0.31 4.20
N ILE A 55 -13.23 0.97 3.86
CA ILE A 55 -11.92 1.62 3.64
C ILE A 55 -11.33 2.02 5.00
N LEU A 56 -10.09 1.60 5.28
CA LEU A 56 -9.42 1.83 6.56
C LEU A 56 -8.54 3.08 6.60
N ASN A 57 -8.36 3.76 5.48
CA ASN A 57 -7.55 4.97 5.40
C ASN A 57 -8.19 6.13 6.18
N GLN A 58 -7.44 6.76 7.10
CA GLN A 58 -7.89 7.95 7.84
C GLN A 58 -7.92 9.21 6.97
N SER A 59 -7.05 9.28 5.97
CA SER A 59 -7.00 10.35 4.98
C SER A 59 -6.72 9.78 3.61
N TYR A 60 -7.29 10.37 2.58
CA TYR A 60 -7.17 9.88 1.21
C TYR A 60 -7.17 11.02 0.20
N SER A 61 -6.46 10.85 -0.93
CA SER A 61 -6.47 11.76 -2.07
C SER A 61 -6.99 11.03 -3.30
N ASP A 62 -8.07 11.51 -3.91
CA ASP A 62 -8.65 11.00 -5.15
C ASP A 62 -7.92 11.46 -6.41
N ALA A 63 -6.83 12.22 -6.25
CA ALA A 63 -6.04 12.70 -7.38
C ALA A 63 -5.43 11.53 -8.15
N SER A 64 -5.66 11.50 -9.47
CA SER A 64 -5.09 10.49 -10.36
C SER A 64 -3.57 10.45 -10.23
N VAL A 65 -3.03 9.26 -9.93
CA VAL A 65 -1.58 9.03 -9.83
C VAL A 65 -0.84 9.29 -11.15
N LEU A 66 -1.54 9.30 -12.27
CA LEU A 66 -0.99 9.54 -13.60
C LEU A 66 -0.92 11.04 -13.96
N SER A 67 -1.73 11.88 -13.31
CA SER A 67 -1.75 13.32 -13.54
C SER A 67 -0.49 14.00 -12.96
N LYS A 68 -0.10 15.16 -13.54
CA LYS A 68 1.02 15.96 -13.01
C LYS A 68 0.79 16.35 -11.55
N LYS A 69 -0.44 16.79 -11.21
CA LYS A 69 -0.83 17.13 -9.84
C LYS A 69 -0.75 15.93 -8.90
N GLY A 70 -1.27 14.78 -9.33
CA GLY A 70 -1.25 13.56 -8.53
C GLY A 70 0.16 13.01 -8.31
N LYS A 71 1.03 13.07 -9.30
CA LYS A 71 2.45 12.72 -9.15
C LYS A 71 3.16 13.62 -8.13
N HIS A 72 2.84 14.91 -8.13
CA HIS A 72 3.40 15.83 -7.13
C HIS A 72 2.91 15.51 -5.71
N ILE A 73 1.61 15.23 -5.55
CA ILE A 73 1.03 14.80 -4.27
C ILE A 73 1.68 13.49 -3.82
N LEU A 74 1.80 12.51 -4.70
CA LEU A 74 2.41 11.22 -4.41
C LEU A 74 3.86 11.38 -3.94
N ASN A 75 4.67 12.13 -4.67
CA ASN A 75 6.07 12.39 -4.31
C ASN A 75 6.19 13.10 -2.97
N ARG A 76 5.31 14.07 -2.70
CA ARG A 76 5.27 14.76 -1.40
C ARG A 76 4.90 13.81 -0.25
N GLN A 77 3.93 12.92 -0.47
CA GLN A 77 3.56 11.91 0.52
C GLN A 77 4.70 10.92 0.77
N ILE A 78 5.35 10.43 -0.29
CA ILE A 78 6.51 9.56 -0.21
C ILE A 78 7.62 10.24 0.61
N PHE A 79 7.99 11.47 0.24
CA PHE A 79 9.03 12.22 0.94
C PHE A 79 8.69 12.42 2.42
N LYS A 80 7.45 12.83 2.72
CA LYS A 80 6.99 12.99 4.11
C LYS A 80 7.10 11.67 4.90
N ARG A 81 6.72 10.55 4.30
CA ARG A 81 6.77 9.23 4.95
C ARG A 81 8.18 8.74 5.20
N LEU A 82 9.14 9.05 4.35
CA LEU A 82 10.56 8.70 4.57
C LEU A 82 11.08 9.23 5.92
N PHE A 83 10.61 10.40 6.33
CA PHE A 83 11.02 11.03 7.60
C PHE A 83 10.06 10.74 8.77
N MET A 84 8.90 10.15 8.52
CA MET A 84 7.95 9.82 9.58
C MET A 84 8.43 8.64 10.43
N ARG A 85 8.15 8.70 11.73
CA ARG A 85 8.43 7.63 12.73
C ARG A 85 9.86 7.11 12.72
N GLY A 86 10.81 7.87 12.18
CA GLY A 86 12.20 7.42 12.07
C GLY A 86 12.40 6.23 11.13
N ALA A 87 11.50 6.05 10.15
CA ALA A 87 11.52 4.90 9.24
C ALA A 87 12.87 4.75 8.52
N ILE A 88 13.50 5.85 8.09
CA ILE A 88 14.85 5.82 7.51
C ILE A 88 15.87 5.23 8.50
N PHE A 89 15.85 5.70 9.75
CA PHE A 89 16.83 5.25 10.75
C PHE A 89 16.63 3.78 11.11
N LYS A 90 15.37 3.33 11.26
CA LYS A 90 15.05 1.92 11.50
C LYS A 90 15.51 0.99 10.38
N ASN A 91 15.45 1.46 9.15
CA ASN A 91 15.78 0.69 7.96
C ASN A 91 17.18 0.97 7.40
N LEU A 92 18.01 1.75 8.10
CA LEU A 92 19.33 2.16 7.60
C LEU A 92 20.20 0.96 7.20
N GLY A 93 20.28 -0.07 8.05
CA GLY A 93 21.03 -1.28 7.75
C GLY A 93 20.52 -2.03 6.53
N TYR A 94 19.19 -2.12 6.37
CA TYR A 94 18.55 -2.69 5.20
C TYR A 94 18.85 -1.89 3.93
N MET A 95 18.78 -0.56 4.02
CA MET A 95 19.09 0.33 2.90
C MET A 95 20.55 0.21 2.46
N LEU A 96 21.48 0.20 3.41
CA LEU A 96 22.92 0.05 3.12
C LEU A 96 23.22 -1.32 2.49
N LYS A 97 22.64 -2.40 3.00
CA LYS A 97 22.80 -3.74 2.43
C LYS A 97 22.29 -3.79 0.98
N ASN A 98 21.08 -3.28 0.72
CA ASN A 98 20.53 -3.27 -0.63
C ASN A 98 21.32 -2.38 -1.58
N MET A 99 21.82 -1.23 -1.10
CA MET A 99 22.69 -0.36 -1.90
C MET A 99 24.00 -1.05 -2.28
N ALA A 100 24.61 -1.78 -1.35
CA ALA A 100 25.80 -2.57 -1.64
C ALA A 100 25.54 -3.70 -2.66
N GLU A 101 24.38 -4.37 -2.57
CA GLU A 101 23.96 -5.37 -3.57
C GLU A 101 23.71 -4.76 -4.94
N MET A 102 23.09 -3.57 -5.01
CA MET A 102 22.86 -2.85 -6.25
C MET A 102 24.19 -2.47 -6.93
N LEU A 103 25.15 -1.99 -6.16
CA LEU A 103 26.48 -1.67 -6.66
C LEU A 103 27.19 -2.91 -7.21
N LYS A 104 27.11 -4.05 -6.51
CA LYS A 104 27.70 -5.32 -6.97
C LYS A 104 27.04 -5.86 -8.25
N LYS A 105 25.74 -5.71 -8.40
CA LYS A 105 24.97 -6.25 -9.53
C LYS A 105 24.84 -5.29 -10.69
N GLY A 106 25.29 -4.02 -10.54
CA GLY A 106 25.18 -2.98 -11.58
C GLY A 106 23.73 -2.63 -11.97
N LYS A 107 22.75 -3.01 -11.15
CA LYS A 107 21.31 -2.75 -11.41
C LYS A 107 20.70 -1.97 -10.25
N LEU A 108 20.05 -0.86 -10.58
CA LEU A 108 19.29 -0.07 -9.62
C LEU A 108 17.90 -0.68 -9.43
N TYR A 109 17.56 -0.99 -8.18
CA TYR A 109 16.20 -1.39 -7.76
C TYR A 109 15.68 -0.40 -6.71
N PRO A 110 15.34 0.85 -7.09
CA PRO A 110 14.92 1.88 -6.14
C PRO A 110 13.70 1.45 -5.32
N ASP A 111 12.82 0.69 -5.94
CA ASP A 111 11.56 0.24 -5.34
C ASP A 111 11.80 -0.64 -4.10
N LYS A 112 12.78 -1.54 -4.14
CA LYS A 112 13.11 -2.39 -2.99
C LYS A 112 13.60 -1.60 -1.77
N LEU A 113 14.30 -0.49 -2.00
CA LEU A 113 14.77 0.39 -0.93
C LEU A 113 13.63 1.18 -0.28
N LEU A 114 12.68 1.63 -1.09
CA LEU A 114 11.62 2.54 -0.66
C LEU A 114 10.42 1.81 -0.07
N TRP A 115 10.04 0.65 -0.61
CA TRP A 115 8.80 -0.04 -0.21
C TRP A 115 8.76 -0.42 1.27
N ARG A 116 9.86 -0.92 1.82
CA ARG A 116 9.91 -1.28 3.24
C ARG A 116 9.79 -0.05 4.14
N VAL A 117 10.52 1.01 3.81
CA VAL A 117 10.45 2.28 4.56
C VAL A 117 9.03 2.86 4.51
N MET A 118 8.36 2.74 3.37
CA MET A 118 6.97 3.18 3.22
C MET A 118 5.98 2.33 3.99
N ALA A 119 6.19 1.02 4.04
CA ALA A 119 5.38 0.12 4.84
C ALA A 119 5.49 0.45 6.33
N ASP A 120 6.71 0.66 6.84
CA ASP A 120 6.96 1.01 8.24
C ASP A 120 6.40 2.39 8.64
N SER A 121 6.33 3.33 7.71
CA SER A 121 5.78 4.67 7.94
C SER A 121 4.26 4.75 7.73
N ALA A 122 3.64 3.67 7.30
CA ALA A 122 2.22 3.62 7.03
C ALA A 122 1.38 3.71 8.31
N GLN A 123 0.09 3.97 8.14
CA GLN A 123 -0.87 3.92 9.23
C GLN A 123 -0.89 2.52 9.83
N VAL A 124 -0.75 2.40 11.14
CA VAL A 124 -0.96 1.14 11.82
C VAL A 124 -2.45 0.84 11.83
N ILE A 125 -2.81 -0.36 11.40
CA ILE A 125 -4.18 -0.85 11.42
C ILE A 125 -4.23 -1.93 12.49
N ASP A 126 -4.97 -1.65 13.55
CA ASP A 126 -5.21 -2.63 14.61
C ASP A 126 -6.42 -3.48 14.24
N GLY A 127 -6.31 -4.78 14.45
CA GLY A 127 -7.40 -5.70 14.21
C GLY A 127 -6.94 -7.14 14.02
N HIS A 128 -7.86 -8.06 14.23
CA HIS A 128 -7.67 -9.46 13.87
C HIS A 128 -8.34 -9.72 12.53
N TYR A 129 -7.63 -10.35 11.63
CA TYR A 129 -8.09 -10.68 10.28
C TYR A 129 -7.96 -12.20 10.06
N ASP A 130 -9.00 -12.81 9.50
CA ASP A 130 -8.95 -14.23 9.13
C ASP A 130 -8.05 -14.44 7.90
N MET A 131 -7.95 -13.40 7.04
CA MET A 131 -7.09 -13.40 5.87
C MET A 131 -6.60 -11.98 5.57
N ALA A 132 -5.32 -11.84 5.21
CA ALA A 132 -4.76 -10.60 4.69
C ALA A 132 -4.10 -10.86 3.33
N VAL A 133 -4.48 -10.06 2.34
CA VAL A 133 -4.06 -10.21 0.94
C VAL A 133 -3.27 -8.98 0.50
N ALA A 134 -1.99 -9.16 0.20
CA ALA A 134 -1.20 -8.16 -0.52
C ALA A 134 -1.59 -8.20 -1.99
N PHE A 135 -2.33 -7.21 -2.44
CA PHE A 135 -2.70 -7.11 -3.85
C PHE A 135 -1.63 -6.31 -4.59
N LEU A 136 -0.81 -7.00 -5.36
CA LEU A 136 0.46 -6.59 -5.97
C LEU A 136 1.68 -6.70 -5.05
N GLU A 137 2.83 -6.81 -5.69
CA GLU A 137 4.14 -6.84 -5.04
C GLU A 137 4.54 -5.45 -4.49
N GLY A 138 5.52 -5.44 -3.61
CA GLY A 138 6.13 -4.21 -3.10
C GLY A 138 5.65 -3.83 -1.71
N GLY A 139 5.22 -2.58 -1.52
CA GLY A 139 4.88 -2.04 -0.20
C GLY A 139 3.77 -2.80 0.53
N SER A 140 2.75 -3.25 -0.18
CA SER A 140 1.65 -4.04 0.38
C SER A 140 2.12 -5.36 0.99
N THR A 141 3.07 -6.05 0.33
CA THR A 141 3.66 -7.29 0.83
C THR A 141 4.45 -7.06 2.12
N TYR A 142 5.32 -6.06 2.14
CA TYR A 142 6.07 -5.70 3.36
C TYR A 142 5.14 -5.28 4.49
N TYR A 143 4.11 -4.50 4.18
CA TYR A 143 3.15 -4.04 5.17
C TYR A 143 2.42 -5.19 5.87
N ILE A 144 1.89 -6.15 5.10
CA ILE A 144 1.21 -7.32 5.67
C ILE A 144 2.17 -8.15 6.50
N HIS A 145 3.36 -8.44 5.97
CA HIS A 145 4.35 -9.26 6.68
C HIS A 145 4.77 -8.65 8.02
N ASP A 146 4.98 -7.33 8.06
CA ASP A 146 5.59 -6.66 9.22
C ASP A 146 4.55 -6.13 10.22
N HIS A 147 3.29 -5.89 9.80
CA HIS A 147 2.29 -5.19 10.62
C HIS A 147 0.96 -5.94 10.84
N ILE A 148 0.67 -6.99 10.07
CA ILE A 148 -0.58 -7.75 10.22
C ILE A 148 -0.27 -9.12 10.86
N ARG A 149 -0.99 -9.44 11.93
CA ARG A 149 -0.85 -10.70 12.68
C ARG A 149 -2.20 -11.43 12.76
#